data_266c76426a118e30981a945c18c9ecdd
#
_entry.id   266c76426a118e30981a945c18c9ecdd
#
_cell.length_a   1.000
_cell.length_b   1.000
_cell.length_c   1.000
_cell.angle_alpha   90.00
_cell.angle_beta   90.00
_cell.angle_gamma   90.00
#
_symmetry.space_group_name_H-M   'P 1'
#
loop_
_entity.id
_entity.type
_entity.pdbx_description
1 polymer ?
#
loop_
_entity_poly.entity_id
_entity_poly.type
_entity_poly.pdbx_seq_one_letter_code
_entity_poly.pdbx_strand_id
1 'polypeptide(L)'
;MSVVFKNNAPQVSAAMANAIQRGLDSIGMTAEGYAKKETPVDTGRLRNSISHATDSDSAYIGTNVKYAPYVELGANGRPGKHMLQRASTEHTAEYQRIMEDSLKNA
;
A
#
# COMPACT_ATOMS: atom_id res chain seq x y z
N MET A 1 -1.50 0.20 -12.36
CA MET A 1 -1.65 1.33 -11.43
C MET A 1 -1.10 0.96 -10.06
N SER A 2 -0.30 1.81 -9.48
CA SER A 2 0.33 1.57 -8.19
C SER A 2 0.46 2.84 -7.38
N VAL A 3 0.58 2.70 -6.07
CA VAL A 3 0.80 3.79 -5.13
C VAL A 3 2.04 3.45 -4.31
N VAL A 4 2.91 4.43 -4.11
CA VAL A 4 4.20 4.26 -3.46
C VAL A 4 4.18 4.82 -2.05
N PHE A 5 4.72 4.05 -1.12
CA PHE A 5 5.01 4.50 0.24
C PHE A 5 6.51 4.43 0.44
N LYS A 6 7.18 5.58 0.46
CA LYS A 6 8.64 5.65 0.40
C LYS A 6 9.23 6.09 1.73
N ASN A 7 10.29 5.40 2.16
CA ASN A 7 11.08 5.76 3.32
C ASN A 7 12.41 6.36 2.86
N ASN A 8 12.67 7.61 3.25
CA ASN A 8 13.89 8.35 2.88
C ASN A 8 14.95 8.30 3.99
N ALA A 9 15.08 7.17 4.67
CA ALA A 9 16.04 7.01 5.74
C ALA A 9 17.48 7.11 5.24
N PRO A 10 18.40 7.69 6.02
CA PRO A 10 19.83 7.67 5.69
C PRO A 10 20.40 6.25 5.82
N GLN A 11 21.69 6.08 5.48
CA GLN A 11 22.36 4.80 5.65
C GLN A 11 22.22 4.29 7.08
N VAL A 12 21.93 2.99 7.21
CA VAL A 12 21.65 2.35 8.50
C VAL A 12 22.40 1.02 8.60
N SER A 13 22.52 0.51 9.82
CA SER A 13 23.12 -0.80 10.09
C SER A 13 22.26 -1.92 9.47
N ALA A 14 22.85 -3.12 9.38
CA ALA A 14 22.14 -4.29 8.87
C ALA A 14 20.90 -4.62 9.70
N ALA A 15 20.99 -4.52 11.03
CA ALA A 15 19.84 -4.77 11.92
C ALA A 15 18.72 -3.77 11.65
N MET A 16 19.07 -2.50 11.46
CA MET A 16 18.10 -1.45 11.18
C MET A 16 17.50 -1.61 9.79
N ALA A 17 18.32 -1.99 8.79
CA ALA A 17 17.82 -2.27 7.45
C ALA A 17 16.79 -3.40 7.47
N ASN A 18 17.04 -4.46 8.24
CA ASN A 18 16.08 -5.56 8.39
C ASN A 18 14.80 -5.11 9.07
N ALA A 19 14.90 -4.24 10.09
CA ALA A 19 13.74 -3.70 10.77
C ALA A 19 12.90 -2.84 9.84
N ILE A 20 13.54 -2.00 9.01
CA ILE A 20 12.86 -1.20 8.00
C ILE A 20 12.13 -2.11 7.01
N GLN A 21 12.77 -3.19 6.56
CA GLN A 21 12.16 -4.11 5.61
C GLN A 21 10.93 -4.78 6.20
N ARG A 22 11.01 -5.24 7.45
CA ARG A 22 9.84 -5.81 8.13
C ARG A 22 8.71 -4.80 8.27
N GLY A 23 9.05 -3.55 8.60
CA GLY A 23 8.07 -2.47 8.69
C GLY A 23 7.40 -2.19 7.36
N LEU A 24 8.19 -2.12 6.28
CA LEU A 24 7.65 -1.90 4.93
C LEU A 24 6.74 -3.04 4.49
N ASP A 25 7.11 -4.29 4.77
CA ASP A 25 6.28 -5.45 4.46
C ASP A 25 4.94 -5.38 5.20
N SER A 26 4.97 -5.01 6.48
CA SER A 26 3.75 -4.88 7.29
C SER A 26 2.88 -3.73 6.79
N ILE A 27 3.49 -2.60 6.43
CA ILE A 27 2.77 -1.45 5.86
C ILE A 27 2.12 -1.85 4.53
N GLY A 28 2.86 -2.54 3.66
CA GLY A 28 2.34 -2.98 2.37
C GLY A 28 1.16 -3.93 2.53
N MET A 29 1.27 -4.88 3.45
CA MET A 29 0.18 -5.83 3.73
C MET A 29 -1.06 -5.11 4.27
N THR A 30 -0.87 -4.15 5.18
CA THR A 30 -1.97 -3.38 5.76
C THR A 30 -2.63 -2.50 4.71
N ALA A 31 -1.85 -1.82 3.88
CA ALA A 31 -2.37 -0.99 2.80
C ALA A 31 -3.12 -1.81 1.75
N GLU A 32 -2.62 -3.01 1.42
CA GLU A 32 -3.32 -3.93 0.53
C GLU A 32 -4.69 -4.28 1.11
N GLY A 33 -4.76 -4.56 2.41
CA GLY A 33 -6.03 -4.87 3.09
C GLY A 33 -7.03 -3.71 3.01
N TYR A 34 -6.57 -2.49 3.25
CA TYR A 34 -7.43 -1.31 3.14
C TYR A 34 -7.91 -1.09 1.70
N ALA A 35 -7.02 -1.24 0.73
CA ALA A 35 -7.38 -1.09 -0.68
C ALA A 35 -8.44 -2.11 -1.10
N LYS A 36 -8.27 -3.36 -0.68
CA LYS A 36 -9.25 -4.42 -0.94
C LYS A 36 -10.60 -4.11 -0.30
N LYS A 37 -10.59 -3.58 0.91
CA LYS A 37 -11.81 -3.24 1.64
C LYS A 37 -12.61 -2.14 0.93
N GLU A 38 -11.92 -1.18 0.31
CA GLU A 38 -12.52 -0.06 -0.41
C GLU A 38 -12.90 -0.44 -1.85
N THR A 39 -12.46 -1.59 -2.35
CA THR A 39 -12.68 -1.99 -3.75
C THR A 39 -14.08 -2.58 -3.91
N PRO A 40 -14.86 -2.11 -4.91
CA PRO A 40 -16.15 -2.72 -5.20
C PRO A 40 -16.00 -4.19 -5.57
N VAL A 41 -16.89 -5.03 -5.05
CA VAL A 41 -16.87 -6.47 -5.30
C VAL A 41 -18.02 -6.81 -6.25
N ASP A 42 -17.72 -6.98 -7.52
CA ASP A 42 -18.66 -7.49 -8.51
C ASP A 42 -18.37 -8.97 -8.73
N THR A 43 -17.23 -9.29 -9.37
CA THR A 43 -16.78 -10.68 -9.53
C THR A 43 -15.69 -11.07 -8.54
N GLY A 44 -15.17 -10.11 -7.79
CA GLY A 44 -14.01 -10.28 -6.92
C GLY A 44 -12.67 -10.20 -7.63
N ARG A 45 -12.67 -10.10 -8.96
CA ARG A 45 -11.45 -10.09 -9.75
C ARG A 45 -10.54 -8.91 -9.41
N LEU A 46 -11.10 -7.71 -9.37
CA LEU A 46 -10.31 -6.51 -9.07
C LEU A 46 -9.78 -6.57 -7.64
N ARG A 47 -10.63 -6.85 -6.67
CA ARG A 47 -10.21 -6.94 -5.26
C ARG A 47 -9.12 -7.97 -5.08
N ASN A 48 -9.26 -9.15 -5.67
CA ASN A 48 -8.30 -10.23 -5.51
C ASN A 48 -6.98 -9.96 -6.24
N SER A 49 -6.98 -9.04 -7.21
CA SER A 49 -5.78 -8.68 -7.95
C SER A 49 -4.89 -7.67 -7.23
N ILE A 50 -5.42 -6.99 -6.21
CA ILE A 50 -4.65 -6.01 -5.46
C ILE A 50 -3.59 -6.74 -4.65
N SER A 51 -2.35 -6.30 -4.79
CA SER A 51 -1.21 -6.91 -4.12
C SER A 51 -0.27 -5.82 -3.63
N HIS A 52 0.71 -6.21 -2.84
CA HIS A 52 1.76 -5.30 -2.41
C HIS A 52 3.12 -5.89 -2.75
N ALA A 53 4.11 -5.01 -2.83
CA ALA A 53 5.49 -5.37 -3.03
C ALA A 53 6.36 -4.37 -2.28
N THR A 54 7.58 -4.76 -1.96
CA THR A 54 8.50 -3.87 -1.27
C THR A 54 9.87 -3.94 -1.94
N ASP A 55 10.63 -2.86 -1.80
CA ASP A 55 12.06 -2.86 -2.06
C ASP A 55 12.79 -2.39 -0.79
N SER A 56 14.03 -1.94 -0.89
CA SER A 56 14.81 -1.60 0.29
C SER A 56 14.31 -0.35 1.02
N ASP A 57 13.56 0.53 0.34
CA ASP A 57 13.13 1.81 0.92
C ASP A 57 11.67 2.16 0.66
N SER A 58 10.91 1.29 0.00
CA SER A 58 9.53 1.62 -0.40
C SER A 58 8.61 0.42 -0.29
N ALA A 59 7.33 0.70 -0.02
CA ALA A 59 6.26 -0.26 -0.13
C ALA A 59 5.28 0.23 -1.22
N TYR A 60 4.77 -0.69 -1.99
CA TYR A 60 3.89 -0.42 -3.14
C TYR A 60 2.64 -1.25 -3.02
N ILE A 61 1.50 -0.67 -3.38
CA ILE A 61 0.27 -1.43 -3.62
C ILE A 61 -0.18 -1.17 -5.06
N GLY A 62 -0.77 -2.17 -5.68
CA GLY A 62 -1.21 -2.01 -7.05
C GLY A 62 -1.98 -3.21 -7.57
N THR A 63 -2.40 -3.10 -8.82
CA THR A 63 -3.13 -4.14 -9.52
C THR A 63 -2.73 -4.13 -10.98
N ASN A 64 -2.79 -5.31 -11.61
CA ASN A 64 -2.54 -5.47 -13.03
C ASN A 64 -3.83 -5.57 -13.86
N VAL A 65 -4.99 -5.41 -13.24
CA VAL A 65 -6.27 -5.46 -13.95
C VAL A 65 -6.43 -4.20 -14.79
N LYS A 66 -6.73 -4.37 -16.08
CA LYS A 66 -6.72 -3.27 -17.06
C LYS A 66 -7.80 -2.23 -16.82
N TYR A 67 -8.93 -2.62 -16.21
CA TYR A 67 -10.00 -1.67 -15.94
C TYR A 67 -9.86 -0.95 -14.59
N ALA A 68 -8.82 -1.27 -13.82
CA ALA A 68 -8.61 -0.67 -12.50
C ALA A 68 -8.55 0.86 -12.52
N PRO A 69 -7.89 1.53 -13.49
CA PRO A 69 -7.89 2.98 -13.54
C PRO A 69 -9.27 3.61 -13.63
N TYR A 70 -10.20 2.95 -14.31
CA TYR A 70 -11.58 3.46 -14.45
C TYR A 70 -12.32 3.38 -13.10
N VAL A 71 -12.05 2.37 -12.30
CA VAL A 71 -12.63 2.26 -10.95
C VAL A 71 -11.98 3.27 -10.01
N GLU A 72 -10.67 3.40 -10.09
CA GLU A 72 -9.91 4.31 -9.21
C GLU A 72 -10.26 5.78 -9.48
N LEU A 73 -10.26 6.17 -10.74
CA LEU A 73 -10.37 7.59 -11.14
C LEU A 73 -11.78 7.97 -11.60
N GLY A 74 -12.62 6.99 -11.88
CA GLY A 74 -13.96 7.24 -12.41
C GLY A 74 -13.99 7.26 -13.92
N ALA A 75 -15.17 7.02 -14.50
CA ALA A 75 -15.40 7.03 -15.94
C ALA A 75 -16.90 7.13 -16.23
N ASN A 76 -17.24 7.67 -17.41
CA ASN A 76 -18.62 7.71 -17.92
C ASN A 76 -19.60 8.37 -16.93
N GLY A 77 -19.17 9.48 -16.29
CA GLY A 77 -19.99 10.22 -15.34
C GLY A 77 -20.07 9.59 -13.95
N ARG A 78 -19.40 8.47 -13.70
CA ARG A 78 -19.35 7.84 -12.37
C ARG A 78 -18.12 8.33 -11.62
N PRO A 79 -18.26 8.67 -10.34
CA PRO A 79 -17.08 9.06 -9.55
C PRO A 79 -16.15 7.87 -9.32
N GLY A 80 -14.87 8.16 -9.19
CA GLY A 80 -13.88 7.14 -8.84
C GLY A 80 -14.00 6.70 -7.39
N LYS A 81 -13.58 5.47 -7.11
CA LYS A 81 -13.57 4.92 -5.74
C LYS A 81 -12.30 5.27 -4.97
N HIS A 82 -11.22 5.61 -5.69
CA HIS A 82 -9.94 6.00 -5.10
C HIS A 82 -9.43 5.00 -4.06
N MET A 83 -9.64 3.70 -4.30
CA MET A 83 -9.29 2.66 -3.33
C MET A 83 -7.80 2.60 -3.03
N LEU A 84 -6.94 2.80 -4.05
CA LEU A 84 -5.50 2.79 -3.85
C LEU A 84 -5.02 4.08 -3.19
N GLN A 85 -5.51 5.22 -3.66
CA GLN A 85 -5.16 6.51 -3.10
C GLN A 85 -5.57 6.61 -1.64
N ARG A 86 -6.80 6.23 -1.32
CA ARG A 86 -7.33 6.29 0.05
C ARG A 86 -6.58 5.34 0.97
N ALA A 87 -6.23 4.13 0.49
CA ALA A 87 -5.45 3.20 1.28
C ALA A 87 -4.08 3.78 1.64
N SER A 88 -3.46 4.56 0.74
CA SER A 88 -2.14 5.13 1.00
C SER A 88 -2.19 6.42 1.82
N THR A 89 -3.28 7.20 1.76
CA THR A 89 -3.31 8.55 2.35
C THR A 89 -4.15 8.65 3.62
N GLU A 90 -5.13 7.78 3.84
CA GLU A 90 -6.04 7.89 4.98
C GLU A 90 -5.54 7.20 6.24
N HIS A 91 -4.44 6.44 6.15
CA HIS A 91 -3.93 5.64 7.27
C HIS A 91 -2.46 5.90 7.57
N THR A 92 -1.98 7.12 7.27
CA THR A 92 -0.57 7.46 7.44
C THR A 92 -0.10 7.34 8.89
N ALA A 93 -0.94 7.69 9.86
CA ALA A 93 -0.59 7.58 11.28
C ALA A 93 -0.38 6.12 11.68
N GLU A 94 -1.19 5.20 11.15
CA GLU A 94 -1.04 3.79 11.41
C GLU A 94 0.26 3.26 10.79
N TYR A 95 0.56 3.67 9.57
CA TYR A 95 1.80 3.23 8.89
C TYR A 95 3.04 3.73 9.62
N GLN A 96 3.02 4.97 10.13
CA GLN A 96 4.10 5.48 10.96
C GLN A 96 4.27 4.63 12.22
N ARG A 97 3.18 4.26 12.87
CA ARG A 97 3.23 3.43 14.09
C ARG A 97 3.80 2.06 13.79
N ILE A 98 3.40 1.46 12.66
CA ILE A 98 3.95 0.15 12.25
C ILE A 98 5.46 0.25 12.10
N MET A 99 5.96 1.28 11.43
CA MET A 99 7.39 1.46 11.24
C MET A 99 8.11 1.73 12.56
N GLU A 100 7.56 2.59 13.41
CA GLU A 100 8.13 2.88 14.72
C GLU A 100 8.25 1.63 15.57
N ASP A 101 7.21 0.79 15.60
CA ASP A 101 7.22 -0.46 16.36
C ASP A 101 8.25 -1.43 15.80
N SER A 102 8.38 -1.52 14.48
CA SER A 102 9.38 -2.37 13.85
C SER A 102 10.79 -1.92 14.22
N LEU A 103 11.04 -0.60 14.22
CA LEU A 103 12.36 -0.05 14.56
C LEU A 103 12.70 -0.24 16.04
N LYS A 104 11.72 -0.18 16.93
CA LYS A 104 11.94 -0.41 18.35
C LYS A 104 12.42 -1.83 18.66
N ASN A 105 12.06 -2.77 17.80
CA ASN A 105 12.43 -4.19 17.96
C ASN A 105 13.66 -4.58 17.15
N ALA A 106 14.38 -3.59 16.66
CA ALA A 106 15.58 -3.82 15.87
C ALA A 106 16.77 -4.25 16.73
#